data_869fed9fb73f3b5b3369ed0ce231d466
#
_entry.id   869fed9fb73f3b5b3369ed0ce231d466
#
_cell.length_a   1.000
_cell.length_b   1.000
_cell.length_c   1.000
_cell.angle_alpha   90.00
_cell.angle_beta   90.00
_cell.angle_gamma   90.00
#
_symmetry.space_group_name_H-M   'P 1'
#
loop_
_entity.id
_entity.type
_entity.pdbx_description
1 polymer ?
#
loop_
_entity_poly.entity_id
_entity_poly.type
_entity_poly.pdbx_seq_one_letter_code
_entity_poly.pdbx_strand_id
1 'polypeptide(L)'
;RVISLIGLIIISACGGGGGGSGSSGGDGYGSGGGNTNNAPTINNSSTNIDVPENQTDAFTVSASDPDGDSLSYSISGTDSSIFNISMSGVVTFASPPDYESAGDENGDNLYEVIVTVTDTGSLTDNETFYVMVTNDPSDDVTTEGFDGTYIGAGAIQGATVCIEADSGTCTGAQFTTTTAQDGTFSLTVDSGT
;
A
#
# COMPACT_ATOMS: atom_id res chain seq x y z
N ARG A 1 -29.51 -15.15 2.90
CA ARG A 1 -30.66 -14.28 2.57
C ARG A 1 -30.18 -13.23 1.58
N VAL A 2 -30.49 -13.47 0.32
CA VAL A 2 -30.19 -12.61 -0.81
C VAL A 2 -31.18 -11.46 -0.79
N ILE A 3 -30.73 -10.21 -0.85
CA ILE A 3 -31.56 -9.05 -1.14
C ILE A 3 -31.03 -8.44 -2.44
N SER A 4 -31.77 -8.70 -3.51
CA SER A 4 -31.59 -8.10 -4.82
C SER A 4 -32.21 -6.70 -4.78
N LEU A 5 -31.45 -5.65 -5.09
CA LEU A 5 -31.99 -4.33 -5.38
C LEU A 5 -31.98 -4.12 -6.89
N ILE A 6 -33.18 -4.12 -7.45
CA ILE A 6 -33.47 -3.80 -8.85
C ILE A 6 -33.48 -2.28 -8.97
N GLY A 7 -32.53 -1.71 -9.68
CA GLY A 7 -32.49 -0.30 -10.03
C GLY A 7 -33.49 0.00 -11.17
N LEU A 8 -34.40 0.92 -10.92
CA LEU A 8 -35.41 1.40 -11.84
C LEU A 8 -34.80 2.39 -12.84
N ILE A 9 -34.77 2.03 -14.10
CA ILE A 9 -34.42 2.92 -15.21
C ILE A 9 -35.67 3.71 -15.62
N ILE A 10 -35.64 5.02 -15.43
CA ILE A 10 -36.70 5.91 -15.95
C ILE A 10 -36.24 6.47 -17.29
N ILE A 11 -36.83 5.98 -18.37
CA ILE A 11 -36.69 6.56 -19.70
C ILE A 11 -37.79 7.60 -19.88
N SER A 12 -37.43 8.89 -19.89
CA SER A 12 -38.35 9.98 -20.23
C SER A 12 -38.24 10.26 -21.72
N ALA A 13 -39.20 9.78 -22.50
CA ALA A 13 -39.37 10.16 -23.88
C ALA A 13 -40.31 11.38 -23.93
N CYS A 14 -39.81 12.52 -24.38
CA CYS A 14 -40.66 13.67 -24.73
C CYS A 14 -40.74 13.79 -26.23
N GLY A 15 -41.86 13.36 -26.80
CA GLY A 15 -42.22 13.65 -28.14
C GLY A 15 -43.19 14.82 -28.15
N GLY A 16 -43.09 15.71 -29.13
CA GLY A 16 -44.09 16.74 -29.36
C GLY A 16 -43.68 17.68 -30.48
N GLY A 17 -44.25 17.49 -31.63
CA GLY A 17 -44.04 18.29 -32.83
C GLY A 17 -44.80 19.64 -32.81
N GLY A 18 -44.41 20.51 -33.69
CA GLY A 18 -45.12 21.78 -33.98
C GLY A 18 -44.36 22.57 -35.01
N GLY A 19 -44.85 22.55 -36.25
CA GLY A 19 -44.29 23.31 -37.35
C GLY A 19 -44.55 24.81 -37.25
N GLY A 20 -43.67 25.59 -37.85
CA GLY A 20 -43.83 27.04 -38.05
C GLY A 20 -42.80 27.53 -39.04
N SER A 21 -43.26 27.79 -40.27
CA SER A 21 -42.51 28.42 -41.34
C SER A 21 -42.21 29.89 -41.02
N GLY A 22 -40.98 30.33 -41.25
CA GLY A 22 -40.60 31.74 -41.13
C GLY A 22 -39.18 32.03 -41.58
N SER A 23 -39.00 32.29 -42.82
CA SER A 23 -38.09 33.18 -43.54
C SER A 23 -36.79 33.67 -42.92
N SER A 24 -35.69 33.30 -43.57
CA SER A 24 -34.49 34.05 -43.96
C SER A 24 -33.91 35.12 -43.03
N GLY A 25 -32.74 34.86 -42.57
CA GLY A 25 -31.79 35.82 -42.03
C GLY A 25 -30.49 35.13 -41.63
N GLY A 26 -29.47 35.27 -42.43
CA GLY A 26 -28.06 35.24 -42.28
C GLY A 26 -27.43 34.56 -41.09
N ASP A 27 -26.73 33.45 -41.36
CA ASP A 27 -25.32 33.37 -41.14
C ASP A 27 -24.80 33.44 -39.72
N GLY A 28 -24.50 32.39 -39.22
CA GLY A 28 -23.73 32.25 -38.04
C GLY A 28 -23.78 30.80 -37.58
N TYR A 29 -23.33 29.87 -38.44
CA TYR A 29 -22.88 28.59 -37.90
C TYR A 29 -21.65 28.87 -37.06
N GLY A 30 -21.85 29.41 -35.88
CA GLY A 30 -21.00 29.20 -34.79
C GLY A 30 -20.99 27.66 -34.60
N SER A 31 -20.00 27.02 -35.17
CA SER A 31 -19.58 25.71 -34.75
C SER A 31 -19.36 25.86 -33.26
N GLY A 32 -20.38 25.60 -32.49
CA GLY A 32 -20.23 25.33 -31.09
C GLY A 32 -19.35 24.08 -31.04
N GLY A 33 -18.04 24.30 -30.97
CA GLY A 33 -17.11 23.29 -30.54
C GLY A 33 -17.56 22.94 -29.14
N GLY A 34 -18.47 21.98 -29.02
CA GLY A 34 -18.71 21.35 -27.76
C GLY A 34 -17.37 20.79 -27.35
N ASN A 35 -16.79 21.39 -26.33
CA ASN A 35 -15.58 20.81 -25.71
C ASN A 35 -16.02 19.43 -25.25
N THR A 36 -15.61 18.38 -25.99
CA THR A 36 -15.90 17.01 -25.62
C THR A 36 -14.93 16.70 -24.50
N ASN A 37 -15.46 16.47 -23.31
CA ASN A 37 -14.64 16.02 -22.19
C ASN A 37 -13.96 14.67 -22.54
N ASN A 38 -12.68 14.59 -22.33
CA ASN A 38 -11.87 13.40 -22.53
C ASN A 38 -11.50 12.80 -21.16
N ALA A 39 -11.35 11.48 -21.10
CA ALA A 39 -10.96 10.81 -19.88
C ALA A 39 -9.49 11.14 -19.49
N PRO A 40 -9.20 11.17 -18.19
CA PRO A 40 -7.83 11.24 -17.71
C PRO A 40 -7.03 10.01 -18.09
N THR A 41 -5.72 10.07 -17.94
CA THR A 41 -4.81 8.95 -18.20
C THR A 41 -3.80 8.83 -17.08
N ILE A 42 -3.63 7.61 -16.55
CA ILE A 42 -2.55 7.26 -15.63
C ILE A 42 -1.27 7.03 -16.43
N ASN A 43 -0.19 7.69 -16.03
CA ASN A 43 1.07 7.76 -16.80
C ASN A 43 2.26 7.12 -16.05
N ASN A 44 2.03 6.32 -15.03
CA ASN A 44 3.11 5.65 -14.30
C ASN A 44 3.91 4.74 -15.25
N SER A 45 5.24 4.83 -15.18
CA SER A 45 6.14 4.01 -16.01
C SER A 45 6.22 2.55 -15.56
N SER A 46 5.84 2.27 -14.33
CA SER A 46 5.77 0.94 -13.74
C SER A 46 4.60 0.83 -12.79
N THR A 47 3.98 -0.31 -12.79
CA THR A 47 2.94 -0.72 -11.83
C THR A 47 3.47 -1.69 -10.78
N ASN A 48 4.72 -2.15 -10.91
CA ASN A 48 5.40 -2.95 -9.90
C ASN A 48 6.33 -2.02 -9.10
N ILE A 49 6.10 -1.97 -7.80
CA ILE A 49 6.72 -1.06 -6.85
C ILE A 49 7.35 -1.89 -5.73
N ASP A 50 8.64 -1.74 -5.50
CA ASP A 50 9.32 -2.33 -4.34
C ASP A 50 9.39 -1.27 -3.24
N VAL A 51 8.96 -1.63 -2.03
CA VAL A 51 8.94 -0.75 -0.85
C VAL A 51 9.60 -1.49 0.31
N PRO A 52 10.63 -0.92 0.92
CA PRO A 52 11.16 -1.47 2.17
C PRO A 52 10.06 -1.46 3.25
N GLU A 53 10.07 -2.44 4.12
CA GLU A 53 9.22 -2.43 5.31
C GLU A 53 9.55 -1.28 6.25
N ASN A 54 8.79 -1.16 7.36
CA ASN A 54 8.99 -0.17 8.42
C ASN A 54 8.80 1.29 8.00
N GLN A 55 8.26 1.54 6.80
CA GLN A 55 7.91 2.90 6.34
C GLN A 55 6.49 2.94 5.77
N THR A 56 5.89 4.12 5.81
CA THR A 56 4.52 4.30 5.27
C THR A 56 4.48 4.74 3.83
N ASP A 57 5.53 5.38 3.31
CA ASP A 57 5.54 5.86 1.94
C ASP A 57 5.57 4.70 0.95
N ALA A 58 4.61 4.65 0.00
CA ALA A 58 4.55 3.61 -1.01
C ALA A 58 4.93 4.16 -2.39
N PHE A 59 4.03 4.91 -3.03
CA PHE A 59 4.30 5.46 -4.37
C PHE A 59 3.41 6.68 -4.65
N THR A 60 3.66 7.33 -5.79
CA THR A 60 2.82 8.42 -6.29
C THR A 60 2.24 8.06 -7.65
N VAL A 61 0.95 8.26 -7.81
CA VAL A 61 0.25 8.13 -9.08
C VAL A 61 0.49 9.37 -9.92
N SER A 62 1.03 9.20 -11.11
CA SER A 62 1.15 10.24 -12.12
C SER A 62 -0.04 10.12 -13.07
N ALA A 63 -0.84 11.17 -13.20
CA ALA A 63 -1.94 11.20 -14.13
C ALA A 63 -2.06 12.59 -14.78
N SER A 64 -2.66 12.62 -15.96
CA SER A 64 -2.94 13.85 -16.69
C SER A 64 -4.29 13.78 -17.36
N ASP A 65 -4.89 14.95 -17.57
CA ASP A 65 -6.14 15.10 -18.30
C ASP A 65 -5.91 15.92 -19.57
N PRO A 66 -6.43 15.47 -20.73
CA PRO A 66 -6.26 16.18 -22.00
C PRO A 66 -6.92 17.56 -22.04
N ASP A 67 -7.99 17.76 -21.27
CA ASP A 67 -8.73 19.02 -21.19
C ASP A 67 -8.18 19.94 -20.08
N GLY A 68 -7.27 19.42 -19.25
CA GLY A 68 -6.69 20.14 -18.12
C GLY A 68 -7.58 20.15 -16.90
N ASP A 69 -8.50 19.20 -16.79
CA ASP A 69 -9.42 19.09 -15.67
C ASP A 69 -8.69 18.72 -14.38
N SER A 70 -9.31 19.12 -13.27
CA SER A 70 -8.82 18.70 -11.94
C SER A 70 -9.14 17.23 -11.71
N LEU A 71 -8.15 16.49 -11.23
CA LEU A 71 -8.26 15.06 -10.99
C LEU A 71 -8.54 14.77 -9.52
N SER A 72 -9.32 13.73 -9.28
CA SER A 72 -9.53 13.10 -7.98
C SER A 72 -9.11 11.64 -8.03
N TYR A 73 -8.67 11.11 -6.87
CA TYR A 73 -8.08 9.78 -6.77
C TYR A 73 -8.85 8.95 -5.75
N SER A 74 -9.02 7.67 -6.06
CA SER A 74 -9.57 6.67 -5.13
C SER A 74 -8.86 5.35 -5.29
N ILE A 75 -8.91 4.51 -4.24
CA ILE A 75 -8.32 3.18 -4.23
C ILE A 75 -9.39 2.12 -3.98
N SER A 76 -9.19 0.95 -4.57
CA SER A 76 -9.98 -0.26 -4.42
C SER A 76 -9.09 -1.49 -4.64
N GLY A 77 -9.64 -2.68 -4.62
CA GLY A 77 -8.89 -3.94 -4.75
C GLY A 77 -8.77 -4.64 -3.43
N THR A 78 -8.14 -5.81 -3.47
CA THR A 78 -8.07 -6.78 -2.37
C THR A 78 -7.45 -6.19 -1.12
N ASP A 79 -6.29 -5.52 -1.25
CA ASP A 79 -5.52 -4.98 -0.14
C ASP A 79 -5.76 -3.48 0.08
N SER A 80 -6.77 -2.90 -0.59
CA SER A 80 -7.02 -1.44 -0.55
C SER A 80 -7.22 -0.87 0.84
N SER A 81 -7.71 -1.65 1.81
CA SER A 81 -7.91 -1.22 3.19
C SER A 81 -6.61 -0.94 3.95
N ILE A 82 -5.49 -1.42 3.44
CA ILE A 82 -4.15 -1.25 4.01
C ILE A 82 -3.52 0.07 3.58
N PHE A 83 -4.08 0.72 2.55
CA PHE A 83 -3.54 1.94 1.96
C PHE A 83 -4.43 3.16 2.18
N ASN A 84 -3.81 4.32 2.10
CA ASN A 84 -4.46 5.61 1.95
C ASN A 84 -4.00 6.26 0.64
N ILE A 85 -4.85 7.12 0.05
CA ILE A 85 -4.47 7.95 -1.09
C ILE A 85 -4.82 9.40 -0.80
N SER A 86 -3.92 10.31 -1.13
CA SER A 86 -4.12 11.75 -1.00
C SER A 86 -4.81 12.33 -2.23
N MET A 87 -5.30 13.57 -2.12
CA MET A 87 -5.84 14.33 -3.25
C MET A 87 -4.80 14.64 -4.35
N SER A 88 -3.52 14.47 -4.06
CA SER A 88 -2.42 14.64 -5.02
C SER A 88 -1.90 13.31 -5.59
N GLY A 89 -2.58 12.19 -5.33
CA GLY A 89 -2.22 10.88 -5.83
C GLY A 89 -1.07 10.19 -5.07
N VAL A 90 -0.69 10.69 -3.89
CA VAL A 90 0.29 10.00 -3.04
C VAL A 90 -0.38 8.85 -2.32
N VAL A 91 0.13 7.64 -2.52
CA VAL A 91 -0.32 6.40 -1.87
C VAL A 91 0.63 6.06 -0.73
N THR A 92 0.06 5.77 0.43
CA THR A 92 0.83 5.39 1.62
C THR A 92 0.18 4.19 2.29
N PHE A 93 0.96 3.39 2.98
CA PHE A 93 0.42 2.40 3.93
C PHE A 93 -0.29 3.11 5.09
N ALA A 94 -1.36 2.53 5.61
CA ALA A 94 -2.06 3.02 6.80
C ALA A 94 -1.23 2.84 8.08
N SER A 95 -0.39 1.81 8.10
CA SER A 95 0.65 1.55 9.10
C SER A 95 1.87 1.00 8.38
N PRO A 96 3.09 1.20 8.87
CA PRO A 96 4.26 0.58 8.29
C PRO A 96 4.06 -0.93 8.14
N PRO A 97 4.32 -1.53 6.98
CA PRO A 97 4.28 -2.97 6.81
C PRO A 97 5.47 -3.62 7.53
N ASP A 98 5.29 -4.87 7.94
CA ASP A 98 6.26 -5.74 8.58
C ASP A 98 6.39 -6.98 7.67
N TYR A 99 7.59 -7.24 7.16
CA TYR A 99 7.82 -8.31 6.18
C TYR A 99 7.61 -9.70 6.78
N GLU A 100 7.99 -9.90 8.06
CA GLU A 100 7.83 -11.15 8.78
C GLU A 100 6.37 -11.41 9.17
N SER A 101 5.54 -10.36 9.15
CA SER A 101 4.12 -10.40 9.51
C SER A 101 3.26 -9.72 8.43
N ALA A 102 3.30 -10.28 7.22
CA ALA A 102 2.62 -9.74 6.06
C ALA A 102 1.13 -9.45 6.33
N GLY A 103 0.72 -8.24 6.00
CA GLY A 103 -0.65 -7.76 6.26
C GLY A 103 -1.60 -7.89 5.07
N ASP A 104 -1.13 -8.37 3.90
CA ASP A 104 -1.92 -8.63 2.72
C ASP A 104 -2.82 -9.86 2.90
N GLU A 105 -3.83 -10.04 2.02
CA GLU A 105 -4.84 -11.09 2.19
C GLU A 105 -4.24 -12.51 2.13
N ASN A 106 -3.22 -12.73 1.32
CA ASN A 106 -2.63 -14.06 1.10
C ASN A 106 -1.29 -14.27 1.83
N GLY A 107 -0.72 -13.24 2.46
CA GLY A 107 0.48 -13.32 3.28
C GLY A 107 1.78 -13.51 2.49
N ASP A 108 1.86 -13.01 1.25
CA ASP A 108 3.05 -13.16 0.39
C ASP A 108 3.86 -11.86 0.24
N ASN A 109 3.50 -10.80 0.98
CA ASN A 109 4.10 -9.46 0.91
C ASN A 109 3.92 -8.74 -0.43
N LEU A 110 3.05 -9.24 -1.32
CA LEU A 110 2.67 -8.62 -2.57
C LEU A 110 1.26 -8.05 -2.47
N TYR A 111 1.15 -6.77 -2.28
CA TYR A 111 -0.11 -6.05 -2.11
C TYR A 111 -0.68 -5.61 -3.45
N GLU A 112 -1.97 -5.91 -3.71
CA GLU A 112 -2.68 -5.49 -4.90
C GLU A 112 -3.62 -4.33 -4.60
N VAL A 113 -3.40 -3.19 -5.27
CA VAL A 113 -4.25 -2.00 -5.14
C VAL A 113 -4.61 -1.44 -6.51
N ILE A 114 -5.89 -1.20 -6.74
CA ILE A 114 -6.40 -0.55 -7.94
C ILE A 114 -6.59 0.93 -7.65
N VAL A 115 -5.91 1.77 -8.40
CA VAL A 115 -6.11 3.23 -8.34
C VAL A 115 -7.03 3.64 -9.47
N THR A 116 -8.05 4.43 -9.15
CA THR A 116 -8.95 5.07 -10.10
C THR A 116 -8.76 6.58 -10.04
N VAL A 117 -8.53 7.18 -11.19
CA VAL A 117 -8.46 8.62 -11.37
C VAL A 117 -9.74 9.08 -12.06
N THR A 118 -10.33 10.16 -11.58
CA THR A 118 -11.59 10.70 -12.07
C THR A 118 -11.46 12.20 -12.33
N ASP A 119 -11.91 12.65 -13.49
CA ASP A 119 -11.97 14.07 -13.86
C ASP A 119 -13.23 14.78 -13.33
N THR A 120 -13.38 16.07 -13.62
CA THR A 120 -14.55 16.86 -13.21
C THR A 120 -15.82 16.50 -14.00
N GLY A 121 -15.69 15.87 -15.18
CA GLY A 121 -16.78 15.36 -16.02
C GLY A 121 -17.22 13.95 -15.64
N SER A 122 -16.58 13.32 -14.64
CA SER A 122 -16.82 11.95 -14.17
C SER A 122 -16.36 10.86 -15.16
N LEU A 123 -15.45 11.17 -16.06
CA LEU A 123 -14.71 10.16 -16.80
C LEU A 123 -13.55 9.64 -15.96
N THR A 124 -13.18 8.39 -16.16
CA THR A 124 -12.20 7.70 -15.31
C THR A 124 -11.18 6.92 -16.11
N ASP A 125 -10.01 6.76 -15.51
CA ASP A 125 -9.01 5.75 -15.85
C ASP A 125 -8.61 4.99 -14.59
N ASN A 126 -8.22 3.74 -14.72
CA ASN A 126 -7.78 2.93 -13.58
C ASN A 126 -6.61 2.02 -13.96
N GLU A 127 -5.76 1.76 -12.96
CA GLU A 127 -4.60 0.89 -13.11
C GLU A 127 -4.41 0.08 -11.83
N THR A 128 -3.94 -1.16 -11.98
CA THR A 128 -3.58 -2.03 -10.85
C THR A 128 -2.11 -1.90 -10.55
N PHE A 129 -1.80 -1.56 -9.30
CA PHE A 129 -0.43 -1.49 -8.79
C PHE A 129 -0.15 -2.69 -7.88
N TYR A 130 1.03 -3.25 -8.02
CA TYR A 130 1.55 -4.34 -7.22
C TYR A 130 2.69 -3.80 -6.37
N VAL A 131 2.49 -3.75 -5.07
CA VAL A 131 3.46 -3.24 -4.11
C VAL A 131 4.10 -4.42 -3.40
N MET A 132 5.36 -4.70 -3.70
CA MET A 132 6.16 -5.73 -3.04
C MET A 132 6.86 -5.11 -1.84
N VAL A 133 6.54 -5.58 -0.64
CA VAL A 133 7.30 -5.23 0.56
C VAL A 133 8.57 -6.06 0.60
N THR A 134 9.70 -5.40 0.82
CA THR A 134 11.02 -6.04 0.88
C THR A 134 11.55 -6.02 2.30
N ASN A 135 12.18 -7.13 2.69
CA ASN A 135 12.76 -7.35 4.00
C ASN A 135 13.93 -6.39 4.28
N ASP A 136 13.95 -5.80 5.48
CA ASP A 136 15.11 -5.13 6.09
C ASP A 136 15.69 -6.04 7.17
N PRO A 137 16.75 -6.82 6.89
CA PRO A 137 17.26 -7.81 7.84
C PRO A 137 17.83 -7.21 9.13
N SER A 138 17.79 -5.90 9.31
CA SER A 138 18.26 -5.25 10.52
C SER A 138 17.31 -5.39 11.71
N ASP A 139 16.04 -5.68 11.46
CA ASP A 139 15.01 -5.91 12.47
C ASP A 139 14.56 -7.39 12.57
N ASP A 140 15.10 -8.26 11.70
CA ASP A 140 14.96 -9.72 11.78
C ASP A 140 15.56 -10.27 13.06
N VAL A 141 15.10 -9.80 14.20
CA VAL A 141 15.52 -10.38 15.46
C VAL A 141 14.84 -11.74 15.61
N THR A 142 15.36 -12.73 14.91
CA THR A 142 15.07 -14.10 15.28
C THR A 142 15.54 -14.27 16.72
N THR A 143 14.57 -14.41 17.63
CA THR A 143 14.87 -14.95 18.96
C THR A 143 15.29 -16.42 18.76
N GLU A 144 16.45 -16.61 18.18
CA GLU A 144 17.12 -17.90 18.21
C GLU A 144 17.46 -18.14 19.67
N GLY A 145 16.64 -18.93 20.34
CA GLY A 145 16.95 -19.42 21.66
C GLY A 145 18.20 -20.29 21.55
N PHE A 146 19.33 -19.77 21.92
CA PHE A 146 20.57 -20.59 22.06
C PHE A 146 20.46 -21.45 23.32
N ASP A 147 20.00 -22.68 23.13
CA ASP A 147 20.16 -23.72 24.17
C ASP A 147 21.59 -24.28 24.10
N GLY A 148 22.41 -23.90 25.08
CA GLY A 148 23.78 -24.40 25.20
C GLY A 148 23.99 -25.19 26.48
N THR A 149 24.73 -26.25 26.39
CA THR A 149 25.23 -26.98 27.57
C THR A 149 26.73 -26.70 27.72
N TYR A 150 27.11 -26.05 28.82
CA TYR A 150 28.53 -25.92 29.17
C TYR A 150 29.01 -27.19 29.83
N ILE A 151 29.96 -27.88 29.20
CA ILE A 151 30.61 -29.06 29.76
C ILE A 151 32.00 -28.64 30.26
N GLY A 152 32.07 -28.12 31.47
CA GLY A 152 33.31 -27.72 32.12
C GLY A 152 33.36 -28.18 33.58
N ALA A 153 34.54 -28.28 34.14
CA ALA A 153 34.73 -28.68 35.54
C ALA A 153 34.44 -27.50 36.47
N GLY A 154 33.16 -27.26 36.76
CA GLY A 154 32.71 -26.29 37.74
C GLY A 154 31.62 -25.36 37.25
N ALA A 155 30.66 -25.00 38.12
CA ALA A 155 29.64 -24.03 37.83
C ALA A 155 30.25 -22.62 37.74
N ILE A 156 30.16 -21.97 36.60
CA ILE A 156 30.56 -20.56 36.43
C ILE A 156 29.38 -19.73 36.90
N GLN A 157 29.42 -19.20 38.10
CA GLN A 157 28.47 -18.20 38.57
C GLN A 157 28.85 -16.82 37.99
N GLY A 158 27.91 -16.16 37.35
CA GLY A 158 28.09 -14.80 36.85
C GLY A 158 28.81 -14.66 35.51
N ALA A 159 28.79 -15.71 34.68
CA ALA A 159 29.33 -15.59 33.33
C ALA A 159 28.48 -14.63 32.51
N THR A 160 29.14 -13.67 31.88
CA THR A 160 28.53 -12.83 30.85
C THR A 160 28.71 -13.53 29.51
N VAL A 161 27.60 -13.90 28.86
CA VAL A 161 27.63 -14.45 27.52
C VAL A 161 27.35 -13.29 26.55
N CYS A 162 28.25 -13.07 25.62
CA CYS A 162 28.09 -12.11 24.57
C CYS A 162 27.78 -12.82 23.26
N ILE A 163 26.76 -12.37 22.54
CA ILE A 163 26.57 -12.73 21.14
C ILE A 163 27.29 -11.66 20.33
N GLU A 164 28.35 -12.06 19.64
CA GLU A 164 29.05 -11.12 18.75
C GLU A 164 28.30 -10.99 17.44
N ALA A 165 27.76 -9.79 17.17
CA ALA A 165 27.51 -9.39 15.80
C ALA A 165 28.88 -9.12 15.17
N ASP A 166 29.18 -9.69 14.09
CA ASP A 166 30.31 -9.68 13.12
C ASP A 166 31.50 -8.68 13.26
N SER A 167 31.62 -7.95 14.36
CA SER A 167 32.68 -6.95 14.61
C SER A 167 33.55 -7.18 15.85
N GLY A 168 33.38 -8.27 16.55
CA GLY A 168 34.34 -8.73 17.58
C GLY A 168 34.48 -7.88 18.85
N THR A 169 33.50 -7.01 19.16
CA THR A 169 33.52 -6.23 20.39
C THR A 169 32.13 -6.17 21.03
N CYS A 170 32.00 -6.89 22.14
CA CYS A 170 30.83 -6.76 23.03
C CYS A 170 30.78 -5.36 23.65
N THR A 171 30.11 -4.42 23.02
CA THR A 171 29.85 -3.10 23.60
C THR A 171 28.35 -2.93 23.86
N GLY A 172 27.95 -3.24 25.10
CA GLY A 172 26.72 -2.66 25.65
C GLY A 172 25.50 -3.53 25.87
N ALA A 173 25.42 -4.74 25.35
CA ALA A 173 24.33 -5.65 25.69
C ALA A 173 24.72 -6.53 26.86
N GLN A 174 24.13 -6.32 28.04
CA GLN A 174 24.29 -7.21 29.18
C GLN A 174 23.16 -8.25 29.15
N PHE A 175 23.50 -9.49 28.90
CA PHE A 175 22.61 -10.62 29.06
C PHE A 175 22.81 -11.26 30.41
N THR A 176 21.74 -11.43 31.16
CA THR A 176 21.82 -12.15 32.45
C THR A 176 21.41 -13.59 32.21
N THR A 177 22.35 -14.52 32.37
CA THR A 177 22.03 -15.95 32.33
C THR A 177 21.83 -16.48 33.74
N THR A 178 20.79 -17.26 33.97
CA THR A 178 20.65 -18.10 35.14
C THR A 178 21.05 -19.51 34.74
N THR A 179 22.19 -19.99 35.24
CA THR A 179 22.57 -21.40 35.07
C THR A 179 21.78 -22.27 36.03
N ALA A 180 21.14 -23.32 35.51
CA ALA A 180 20.53 -24.36 36.32
C ALA A 180 21.62 -25.23 36.97
N GLN A 181 21.25 -26.03 38.02
CA GLN A 181 22.19 -26.91 38.72
C GLN A 181 22.83 -28.01 37.85
N ASP A 182 22.22 -28.27 36.69
CA ASP A 182 22.70 -29.24 35.70
C ASP A 182 23.69 -28.67 34.68
N GLY A 183 24.02 -27.36 34.80
CA GLY A 183 24.90 -26.66 33.87
C GLY A 183 24.23 -26.18 32.58
N THR A 184 22.90 -26.30 32.47
CA THR A 184 22.17 -25.74 31.34
C THR A 184 21.90 -24.26 31.56
N PHE A 185 21.88 -23.48 30.48
CA PHE A 185 21.45 -22.08 30.49
C PHE A 185 20.50 -21.80 29.31
N SER A 186 19.56 -20.95 29.55
CA SER A 186 18.75 -20.35 28.45
C SER A 186 19.06 -18.88 28.42
N LEU A 187 19.26 -18.35 27.21
CA LEU A 187 19.48 -16.94 26.94
C LEU A 187 18.23 -16.42 26.24
N THR A 188 17.56 -15.48 26.87
CA THR A 188 16.45 -14.74 26.22
C THR A 188 17.00 -13.36 25.86
N VAL A 189 16.92 -13.00 24.60
CA VAL A 189 17.25 -11.65 24.13
C VAL A 189 15.96 -10.87 24.07
N ASP A 190 15.81 -9.86 24.95
CA ASP A 190 14.71 -8.93 24.82
C ASP A 190 15.06 -7.96 23.68
N SER A 191 14.31 -8.00 22.60
CA SER A 191 14.32 -6.95 21.59
C SER A 191 13.75 -5.67 22.23
N GLY A 192 14.64 -4.78 22.61
CA GLY A 192 14.25 -3.46 23.11
C GLY A 192 13.47 -2.72 22.03
N THR A 193 12.25 -2.30 22.37
CA THR A 193 11.39 -1.39 21.60
C THR A 193 12.04 -0.02 21.40
#